data_e2f7411179e19cb0183851be97a8dc3b
#
_entry.id   e2f7411179e19cb0183851be97a8dc3b
#
_cell.length_a   1.000
_cell.length_b   1.000
_cell.length_c   1.000
_cell.angle_alpha   90.00
_cell.angle_beta   90.00
_cell.angle_gamma   90.00
#
_symmetry.space_group_name_H-M   'P 1'
#
loop_
_entity.id
_entity.type
_entity.pdbx_description
1 polymer ?
#
loop_
_entity_poly.entity_id
_entity_poly.type
_entity_poly.pdbx_seq_one_letter_code
_entity_poly.pdbx_strand_id
1 'polypeptide(L)'
;SMIEQGWDVAIGHGNGPQVGFILRRSELSRHELHEVPLDFCGADTQGAIGYMLQQNLYNEFRKRGLDKQAVTVVTQVLVDRNDQAFQNPSKPIGSFMDQAEALHRREAEGWDVAEDAGRGWRRVVASPLPVRVVERDSVKDLIDRGMVVITVGGGGIPVVETEEGNLQGVAAVIDKDYASSLLATSIEADLFLISTAVEKVALNYGKPDQQWIAQMTAAEARRHMEAGHFAPGSMKPKIQAILWFLERGGKEAIITNPENIERALSGETGTRIIP
;
A
#
# COMPACT_ATOMS: atom_id res chain seq x y z
N SER A 1 -13.79 -18.73 -3.68
CA SER A 1 -12.99 -17.58 -3.18
C SER A 1 -12.30 -17.94 -1.87
N MET A 2 -11.32 -17.14 -1.43
CA MET A 2 -10.66 -17.31 -0.11
C MET A 2 -11.70 -17.43 1.03
N ILE A 3 -12.68 -16.53 1.06
CA ILE A 3 -13.70 -16.48 2.10
C ILE A 3 -14.58 -17.74 2.11
N GLU A 4 -14.94 -18.30 0.96
CA GLU A 4 -15.67 -19.58 0.84
C GLU A 4 -14.83 -20.77 1.32
N GLN A 5 -13.51 -20.67 1.22
CA GLN A 5 -12.56 -21.68 1.75
C GLN A 5 -12.29 -21.52 3.25
N GLY A 6 -12.95 -20.57 3.91
CA GLY A 6 -12.84 -20.37 5.35
C GLY A 6 -11.68 -19.48 5.79
N TRP A 7 -11.05 -18.73 4.88
CA TRP A 7 -10.04 -17.76 5.27
C TRP A 7 -10.66 -16.53 5.93
N ASP A 8 -10.06 -16.09 7.02
CA ASP A 8 -10.29 -14.76 7.57
C ASP A 8 -9.41 -13.77 6.82
N VAL A 9 -10.00 -12.65 6.36
CA VAL A 9 -9.36 -11.79 5.35
C VAL A 9 -9.34 -10.34 5.79
N ALA A 10 -8.13 -9.76 5.83
CA ALA A 10 -7.91 -8.32 5.83
C ALA A 10 -7.52 -7.84 4.42
N ILE A 11 -8.08 -6.72 3.97
CA ILE A 11 -7.88 -6.19 2.62
C ILE A 11 -7.24 -4.81 2.71
N GLY A 12 -6.00 -4.67 2.24
CA GLY A 12 -5.38 -3.38 1.94
C GLY A 12 -5.59 -3.00 0.47
N HIS A 13 -5.61 -1.72 0.17
CA HIS A 13 -5.74 -1.22 -1.20
C HIS A 13 -4.81 -0.04 -1.49
N GLY A 14 -4.51 0.20 -2.76
CA GLY A 14 -3.86 1.43 -3.21
C GLY A 14 -4.86 2.57 -3.43
N ASN A 15 -4.38 3.80 -3.47
CA ASN A 15 -5.19 5.01 -3.65
C ASN A 15 -4.50 6.12 -4.47
N GLY A 16 -3.35 5.85 -5.07
CA GLY A 16 -2.53 6.88 -5.73
C GLY A 16 -3.30 7.76 -6.74
N PRO A 17 -4.05 7.18 -7.70
CA PRO A 17 -4.86 7.98 -8.63
C PRO A 17 -5.92 8.82 -7.92
N GLN A 18 -6.59 8.29 -6.91
CA GLN A 18 -7.67 8.96 -6.18
C GLN A 18 -7.15 10.17 -5.38
N VAL A 19 -6.02 10.01 -4.68
CA VAL A 19 -5.32 11.13 -4.01
C VAL A 19 -4.97 12.20 -5.04
N GLY A 20 -4.42 11.81 -6.19
CA GLY A 20 -4.12 12.73 -7.28
C GLY A 20 -5.34 13.52 -7.77
N PHE A 21 -6.51 12.87 -7.88
CA PHE A 21 -7.75 13.55 -8.26
C PHE A 21 -8.25 14.53 -7.21
N ILE A 22 -8.13 14.21 -5.92
CA ILE A 22 -8.52 15.12 -4.83
C ILE A 22 -7.59 16.33 -4.85
N LEU A 23 -6.28 16.13 -4.89
CA LEU A 23 -5.29 17.20 -4.97
C LEU A 23 -5.55 18.11 -6.17
N ARG A 24 -5.79 17.53 -7.36
CA ARG A 24 -6.04 18.31 -8.56
C ARG A 24 -7.32 19.15 -8.47
N ARG A 25 -8.39 18.61 -7.91
CA ARG A 25 -9.62 19.38 -7.65
C ARG A 25 -9.37 20.51 -6.66
N SER A 26 -8.63 20.24 -5.60
CA SER A 26 -8.24 21.21 -4.58
C SER A 26 -7.42 22.35 -5.17
N GLU A 27 -6.41 22.05 -6.00
CA GLU A 27 -5.61 23.05 -6.72
C GLU A 27 -6.47 23.95 -7.64
N LEU A 28 -7.40 23.36 -8.38
CA LEU A 28 -8.28 24.09 -9.29
C LEU A 28 -9.26 25.02 -8.56
N SER A 29 -9.69 24.68 -7.36
CA SER A 29 -10.66 25.45 -6.57
C SER A 29 -10.04 26.35 -5.50
N ARG A 30 -8.72 26.42 -5.39
CA ARG A 30 -8.02 27.13 -4.29
C ARG A 30 -8.29 28.65 -4.21
N HIS A 31 -8.84 29.23 -5.26
CA HIS A 31 -9.26 30.63 -5.27
C HIS A 31 -10.59 30.85 -4.54
N GLU A 32 -11.35 29.80 -4.26
CA GLU A 32 -12.63 29.83 -3.54
C GLU A 32 -12.63 28.98 -2.27
N LEU A 33 -11.86 27.87 -2.27
CA LEU A 33 -11.84 26.89 -1.18
C LEU A 33 -10.40 26.64 -0.70
N HIS A 34 -10.26 26.28 0.56
CA HIS A 34 -8.97 25.83 1.09
C HIS A 34 -8.53 24.52 0.45
N GLU A 35 -7.23 24.31 0.37
CA GLU A 35 -6.68 23.05 -0.12
C GLU A 35 -6.95 21.92 0.90
N VAL A 36 -7.28 20.72 0.39
CA VAL A 36 -7.42 19.53 1.20
C VAL A 36 -6.03 19.06 1.65
N PRO A 37 -5.73 18.98 2.94
CA PRO A 37 -4.47 18.46 3.43
C PRO A 37 -4.21 17.02 2.96
N LEU A 38 -2.94 16.63 2.78
CA LEU A 38 -2.59 15.34 2.18
C LEU A 38 -3.03 14.14 3.02
N ASP A 39 -2.98 14.25 4.34
CA ASP A 39 -3.50 13.24 5.27
C ASP A 39 -5.01 13.07 5.13
N PHE A 40 -5.77 14.17 4.95
CA PHE A 40 -7.20 14.12 4.65
C PHE A 40 -7.49 13.50 3.28
N CYS A 41 -6.65 13.75 2.26
CA CYS A 41 -6.78 13.01 0.98
C CYS A 41 -6.66 11.51 1.20
N GLY A 42 -5.79 11.07 2.12
CA GLY A 42 -5.69 9.68 2.57
C GLY A 42 -7.00 9.18 3.17
N ALA A 43 -7.57 9.93 4.12
CA ALA A 43 -8.82 9.60 4.80
C ALA A 43 -10.01 9.52 3.83
N ASP A 44 -10.18 10.52 2.97
CA ASP A 44 -11.24 10.56 1.94
C ASP A 44 -11.18 9.35 1.03
N THR A 45 -9.96 8.97 0.58
CA THR A 45 -9.79 7.81 -0.29
C THR A 45 -10.04 6.48 0.42
N GLN A 46 -9.71 6.36 1.70
CA GLN A 46 -10.07 5.19 2.49
C GLN A 46 -11.58 5.05 2.60
N GLY A 47 -12.31 6.14 2.85
CA GLY A 47 -13.76 6.15 2.88
C GLY A 47 -14.38 5.76 1.54
N ALA A 48 -13.95 6.40 0.46
CA ALA A 48 -14.52 6.18 -0.87
C ALA A 48 -14.23 4.77 -1.43
N ILE A 49 -12.99 4.31 -1.35
CA ILE A 49 -12.59 2.98 -1.84
C ILE A 49 -13.13 1.90 -0.91
N GLY A 50 -13.08 2.13 0.41
CA GLY A 50 -13.65 1.23 1.41
C GLY A 50 -15.14 1.00 1.19
N TYR A 51 -15.92 2.07 0.97
CA TYR A 51 -17.32 1.98 0.61
C TYR A 51 -17.55 1.13 -0.64
N MET A 52 -16.79 1.38 -1.71
CA MET A 52 -16.90 0.62 -2.95
C MET A 52 -16.63 -0.87 -2.74
N LEU A 53 -15.55 -1.22 -2.03
CA LEU A 53 -15.19 -2.61 -1.74
C LEU A 53 -16.24 -3.27 -0.84
N GLN A 54 -16.67 -2.59 0.23
CA GLN A 54 -17.64 -3.08 1.18
C GLN A 54 -18.99 -3.38 0.51
N GLN A 55 -19.47 -2.49 -0.36
CA GLN A 55 -20.70 -2.68 -1.12
C GLN A 55 -20.62 -3.88 -2.07
N ASN A 56 -19.49 -4.01 -2.81
CA ASN A 56 -19.29 -5.13 -3.73
C ASN A 56 -19.17 -6.47 -2.99
N LEU A 57 -18.43 -6.51 -1.86
CA LEU A 57 -18.36 -7.71 -1.01
C LEU A 57 -19.72 -8.10 -0.48
N TYR A 58 -20.52 -7.15 0.01
CA TYR A 58 -21.89 -7.42 0.48
C TYR A 58 -22.74 -8.06 -0.63
N ASN A 59 -22.69 -7.52 -1.85
CA ASN A 59 -23.42 -8.06 -2.99
C ASN A 59 -22.96 -9.49 -3.35
N GLU A 60 -21.65 -9.75 -3.35
CA GLU A 60 -21.10 -11.07 -3.62
C GLU A 60 -21.44 -12.08 -2.50
N PHE A 61 -21.40 -11.66 -1.24
CA PHE A 61 -21.79 -12.53 -0.11
C PHE A 61 -23.26 -12.96 -0.25
N ARG A 62 -24.17 -12.03 -0.54
CA ARG A 62 -25.58 -12.36 -0.77
C ARG A 62 -25.77 -13.29 -1.95
N LYS A 63 -25.13 -13.01 -3.07
CA LYS A 63 -25.20 -13.82 -4.29
C LYS A 63 -24.73 -15.26 -4.07
N ARG A 64 -23.73 -15.45 -3.19
CA ARG A 64 -23.16 -16.76 -2.87
C ARG A 64 -23.76 -17.41 -1.64
N GLY A 65 -24.73 -16.80 -0.99
CA GLY A 65 -25.35 -17.32 0.24
C GLY A 65 -24.40 -17.37 1.44
N LEU A 66 -23.40 -16.47 1.49
CA LEU A 66 -22.44 -16.39 2.59
C LEU A 66 -22.98 -15.45 3.67
N ASP A 67 -23.06 -15.93 4.89
CA ASP A 67 -23.36 -15.12 6.08
C ASP A 67 -22.08 -14.46 6.60
N LYS A 68 -21.60 -13.49 5.85
CA LYS A 68 -20.38 -12.71 6.16
C LYS A 68 -20.68 -11.23 6.06
N GLN A 69 -19.92 -10.44 6.82
CA GLN A 69 -19.96 -8.98 6.78
C GLN A 69 -18.60 -8.42 6.38
N ALA A 70 -18.61 -7.31 5.66
CA ALA A 70 -17.41 -6.53 5.38
C ALA A 70 -17.50 -5.17 6.05
N VAL A 71 -16.41 -4.70 6.60
CA VAL A 71 -16.32 -3.39 7.28
C VAL A 71 -15.05 -2.66 6.85
N THR A 72 -15.16 -1.36 6.70
CA THR A 72 -14.00 -0.48 6.45
C THR A 72 -13.60 0.21 7.73
N VAL A 73 -12.34 0.09 8.09
CA VAL A 73 -11.73 0.80 9.21
C VAL A 73 -10.84 1.90 8.66
N VAL A 74 -11.20 3.14 8.96
CA VAL A 74 -10.29 4.28 8.71
C VAL A 74 -9.06 4.09 9.58
N THR A 75 -7.89 4.01 8.92
CA THR A 75 -6.68 3.49 9.55
C THR A 75 -5.58 4.53 9.53
N GLN A 76 -5.08 4.86 10.72
CA GLN A 76 -3.93 5.72 10.95
C GLN A 76 -2.67 4.87 11.11
N VAL A 77 -1.55 5.37 10.61
CA VAL A 77 -0.26 4.68 10.76
C VAL A 77 0.76 5.66 11.33
N LEU A 78 1.26 5.32 12.51
CA LEU A 78 2.31 6.09 13.18
C LEU A 78 3.61 6.00 12.40
N VAL A 79 4.25 7.15 12.20
CA VAL A 79 5.58 7.28 11.62
C VAL A 79 6.50 8.04 12.56
N ASP A 80 7.82 7.86 12.43
CA ASP A 80 8.79 8.63 13.18
C ASP A 80 8.87 10.06 12.60
N ARG A 81 8.66 11.07 13.43
CA ARG A 81 8.82 12.50 13.06
C ARG A 81 10.22 12.81 12.53
N ASN A 82 11.24 12.07 12.97
CA ASN A 82 12.63 12.25 12.61
C ASN A 82 13.08 11.36 11.44
N ASP A 83 12.14 10.64 10.78
CA ASP A 83 12.48 9.84 9.61
C ASP A 83 13.13 10.72 8.53
N GLN A 84 14.25 10.24 7.98
CA GLN A 84 15.00 10.95 6.95
C GLN A 84 14.18 11.24 5.68
N ALA A 85 13.10 10.50 5.45
CA ALA A 85 12.20 10.74 4.34
C ALA A 85 11.57 12.14 4.37
N PHE A 86 11.41 12.75 5.56
CA PHE A 86 10.91 14.13 5.67
C PHE A 86 11.92 15.17 5.19
N GLN A 87 13.22 14.85 5.23
CA GLN A 87 14.28 15.70 4.70
C GLN A 87 14.58 15.40 3.22
N ASN A 88 14.19 14.23 2.72
CA ASN A 88 14.44 13.75 1.36
C ASN A 88 13.16 13.22 0.71
N PRO A 89 12.17 14.10 0.41
CA PRO A 89 10.93 13.69 -0.22
C PRO A 89 11.17 13.00 -1.56
N SER A 90 10.54 11.83 -1.76
CA SER A 90 10.80 11.01 -2.93
C SER A 90 9.55 10.34 -3.52
N LYS A 91 8.41 10.37 -2.81
CA LYS A 91 7.18 9.69 -3.26
C LYS A 91 6.39 10.59 -4.21
N PRO A 92 6.27 10.25 -5.51
CA PRO A 92 5.55 11.08 -6.47
C PRO A 92 4.05 11.07 -6.19
N ILE A 93 3.42 12.25 -6.20
CA ILE A 93 1.97 12.44 -6.07
C ILE A 93 1.45 13.40 -7.13
N GLY A 94 0.13 13.44 -7.29
CA GLY A 94 -0.54 14.41 -8.18
C GLY A 94 -0.29 14.16 -9.67
N SER A 95 -0.55 15.19 -10.47
CA SER A 95 -0.45 15.15 -11.92
C SER A 95 0.99 15.33 -12.42
N PHE A 96 1.26 14.86 -13.63
CA PHE A 96 2.47 15.22 -14.35
C PHE A 96 2.42 16.69 -14.80
N MET A 97 3.57 17.35 -14.80
CA MET A 97 3.77 18.70 -15.27
C MET A 97 5.08 18.78 -16.08
N ASP A 98 5.26 19.84 -16.82
CA ASP A 98 6.56 20.12 -17.45
C ASP A 98 7.54 20.70 -16.42
N GLN A 99 8.81 20.83 -16.83
CA GLN A 99 9.87 21.32 -15.94
C GLN A 99 9.64 22.77 -15.50
N ALA A 100 9.14 23.63 -16.40
CA ALA A 100 8.94 25.04 -16.11
C ALA A 100 7.87 25.22 -15.04
N GLU A 101 6.74 24.51 -15.16
CA GLU A 101 5.67 24.50 -14.14
C GLU A 101 6.18 23.92 -12.83
N ALA A 102 6.93 22.81 -12.85
CA ALA A 102 7.49 22.20 -11.65
C ALA A 102 8.40 23.18 -10.87
N LEU A 103 9.29 23.88 -11.57
CA LEU A 103 10.18 24.87 -10.96
C LEU A 103 9.40 26.08 -10.44
N HIS A 104 8.39 26.55 -11.18
CA HIS A 104 7.51 27.61 -10.71
C HIS A 104 6.78 27.23 -9.40
N ARG A 105 6.22 26.00 -9.33
CA ARG A 105 5.56 25.49 -8.13
C ARG A 105 6.51 25.35 -6.94
N ARG A 106 7.74 24.94 -7.18
CA ARG A 106 8.78 24.89 -6.14
C ARG A 106 9.06 26.26 -5.55
N GLU A 107 9.19 27.28 -6.39
CA GLU A 107 9.49 28.65 -5.97
C GLU A 107 8.30 29.36 -5.32
N ALA A 108 7.10 29.22 -5.91
CA ALA A 108 5.91 29.92 -5.46
C ALA A 108 5.17 29.25 -4.31
N GLU A 109 5.22 27.92 -4.24
CA GLU A 109 4.40 27.10 -3.32
C GLU A 109 5.25 26.23 -2.37
N GLY A 110 6.59 26.24 -2.52
CA GLY A 110 7.49 25.44 -1.69
C GLY A 110 7.38 23.92 -1.91
N TRP A 111 6.93 23.49 -3.10
CA TRP A 111 6.85 22.06 -3.38
C TRP A 111 8.23 21.45 -3.60
N ASP A 112 8.40 20.23 -3.07
CA ASP A 112 9.44 19.35 -3.55
C ASP A 112 8.98 18.74 -4.87
N VAL A 113 9.84 18.75 -5.89
CA VAL A 113 9.52 18.26 -7.23
C VAL A 113 10.65 17.40 -7.77
N ALA A 114 10.32 16.37 -8.52
CA ALA A 114 11.29 15.49 -9.17
C ALA A 114 10.79 15.02 -10.54
N GLU A 115 11.73 14.69 -11.41
CA GLU A 115 11.43 14.01 -12.66
C GLU A 115 11.01 12.57 -12.40
N ASP A 116 9.91 12.13 -13.01
CA ASP A 116 9.36 10.78 -12.84
C ASP A 116 9.57 9.95 -14.11
N ALA A 117 10.72 9.30 -14.19
CA ALA A 117 11.07 8.28 -15.18
C ALA A 117 10.84 8.72 -16.66
N GLY A 118 11.19 9.94 -17.01
CA GLY A 118 11.08 10.48 -18.38
C GLY A 118 9.64 10.80 -18.82
N ARG A 119 8.65 10.68 -17.93
CA ARG A 119 7.24 10.98 -18.20
C ARG A 119 6.86 12.43 -17.90
N GLY A 120 7.76 13.19 -17.30
CA GLY A 120 7.58 14.55 -16.85
C GLY A 120 7.92 14.71 -15.36
N TRP A 121 7.60 15.87 -14.81
CA TRP A 121 7.86 16.23 -13.42
C TRP A 121 6.62 16.03 -12.57
N ARG A 122 6.82 15.71 -11.30
CA ARG A 122 5.75 15.59 -10.31
C ARG A 122 6.15 16.19 -8.97
N ARG A 123 5.14 16.60 -8.20
CA ARG A 123 5.35 16.86 -6.79
C ARG A 123 5.80 15.56 -6.10
N VAL A 124 6.79 15.66 -5.22
CA VAL A 124 7.20 14.56 -4.35
C VAL A 124 6.96 14.94 -2.89
N VAL A 125 6.64 13.94 -2.08
CA VAL A 125 6.42 14.09 -0.63
C VAL A 125 7.23 13.05 0.14
N ALA A 126 7.33 13.23 1.44
CA ALA A 126 7.94 12.27 2.33
C ALA A 126 7.26 10.90 2.23
N SER A 127 8.06 9.83 2.30
CA SER A 127 7.54 8.45 2.37
C SER A 127 8.21 7.73 3.54
N PRO A 128 7.86 8.08 4.79
CA PRO A 128 8.46 7.51 5.98
C PRO A 128 8.08 6.05 6.16
N LEU A 129 8.89 5.32 6.93
CA LEU A 129 8.59 3.94 7.29
C LEU A 129 7.45 3.87 8.31
N PRO A 130 6.52 2.92 8.16
CA PRO A 130 5.46 2.71 9.14
C PRO A 130 6.02 2.09 10.42
N VAL A 131 5.63 2.64 11.58
CA VAL A 131 6.07 2.19 12.90
C VAL A 131 4.98 1.34 13.59
N ARG A 132 3.73 1.79 13.56
CA ARG A 132 2.60 1.12 14.20
C ARG A 132 1.29 1.46 13.49
N VAL A 133 0.45 0.46 13.27
CA VAL A 133 -0.94 0.67 12.87
C VAL A 133 -1.73 0.99 14.13
N VAL A 134 -2.37 2.16 14.18
CA VAL A 134 -3.05 2.65 15.39
C VAL A 134 -4.25 1.77 15.74
N GLU A 135 -5.07 1.44 14.76
CA GLU A 135 -6.31 0.66 14.91
C GLU A 135 -6.10 -0.86 14.85
N ARG A 136 -4.86 -1.37 14.98
CA ARG A 136 -4.52 -2.80 14.82
C ARG A 136 -5.38 -3.73 15.68
N ASP A 137 -5.62 -3.36 16.94
CA ASP A 137 -6.36 -4.19 17.88
C ASP A 137 -7.85 -4.27 17.48
N SER A 138 -8.43 -3.13 17.06
CA SER A 138 -9.80 -3.09 16.50
C SER A 138 -9.92 -3.91 15.21
N VAL A 139 -8.93 -3.84 14.34
CA VAL A 139 -8.88 -4.65 13.10
C VAL A 139 -8.84 -6.13 13.44
N LYS A 140 -7.98 -6.53 14.39
CA LYS A 140 -7.89 -7.93 14.83
C LYS A 140 -9.20 -8.42 15.46
N ASP A 141 -9.80 -7.66 16.34
CA ASP A 141 -11.08 -8.00 16.98
C ASP A 141 -12.21 -8.23 15.96
N LEU A 142 -12.25 -7.40 14.90
CA LEU A 142 -13.24 -7.56 13.84
C LEU A 142 -12.99 -8.82 12.99
N ILE A 143 -11.73 -9.13 12.69
CA ILE A 143 -11.34 -10.36 11.99
C ILE A 143 -11.69 -11.58 12.84
N ASP A 144 -11.35 -11.59 14.13
CA ASP A 144 -11.63 -12.68 15.06
C ASP A 144 -13.15 -12.94 15.24
N ARG A 145 -13.99 -11.93 14.92
CA ARG A 145 -15.46 -12.08 14.82
C ARG A 145 -15.93 -12.54 13.43
N GLY A 146 -15.02 -12.92 12.56
CA GLY A 146 -15.33 -13.45 11.23
C GLY A 146 -15.70 -12.39 10.18
N MET A 147 -15.46 -11.11 10.43
CA MET A 147 -15.68 -10.04 9.46
C MET A 147 -14.52 -9.95 8.46
N VAL A 148 -14.82 -9.57 7.22
CA VAL A 148 -13.81 -9.14 6.24
C VAL A 148 -13.50 -7.68 6.49
N VAL A 149 -12.24 -7.36 6.82
CA VAL A 149 -11.85 -6.00 7.21
C VAL A 149 -11.06 -5.31 6.11
N ILE A 150 -11.56 -4.17 5.62
CA ILE A 150 -10.87 -3.30 4.69
C ILE A 150 -10.12 -2.25 5.52
N THR A 151 -8.80 -2.19 5.39
CA THR A 151 -7.95 -1.42 6.32
C THR A 151 -6.62 -1.02 5.66
N VAL A 152 -5.82 -0.18 6.29
CA VAL A 152 -4.54 0.38 5.82
C VAL A 152 -4.56 0.86 4.36
N GLY A 153 -5.72 1.35 3.91
CA GLY A 153 -5.88 1.85 2.56
C GLY A 153 -4.89 2.96 2.23
N GLY A 154 -4.23 2.84 1.07
CA GLY A 154 -3.20 3.78 0.62
C GLY A 154 -1.90 3.76 1.41
N GLY A 155 -1.75 2.84 2.36
CA GLY A 155 -0.65 2.78 3.32
C GLY A 155 -0.99 3.35 4.70
N GLY A 156 -2.26 3.70 4.92
CA GLY A 156 -2.76 4.36 6.13
C GLY A 156 -2.59 5.88 6.09
N ILE A 157 -3.27 6.56 6.99
CA ILE A 157 -3.13 8.01 7.21
C ILE A 157 -1.90 8.23 8.08
N PRO A 158 -0.85 8.92 7.59
CA PRO A 158 0.37 9.11 8.35
C PRO A 158 0.15 10.09 9.51
N VAL A 159 0.48 9.64 10.71
CA VAL A 159 0.42 10.44 11.93
C VAL A 159 1.73 10.35 12.69
N VAL A 160 2.05 11.41 13.44
CA VAL A 160 3.14 11.44 14.41
C VAL A 160 2.60 11.62 15.80
N GLU A 161 3.34 11.20 16.80
CA GLU A 161 3.02 11.46 18.20
C GLU A 161 3.66 12.79 18.63
N THR A 162 2.89 13.66 19.30
CA THR A 162 3.39 14.91 19.89
C THR A 162 4.09 14.63 21.24
N GLU A 163 4.75 15.63 21.80
CA GLU A 163 5.37 15.50 23.13
C GLU A 163 4.35 15.21 24.24
N GLU A 164 3.10 15.64 24.06
CA GLU A 164 1.99 15.36 24.96
C GLU A 164 1.31 14.00 24.72
N GLY A 165 1.79 13.21 23.74
CA GLY A 165 1.22 11.91 23.38
C GLY A 165 -0.01 11.97 22.48
N ASN A 166 -0.34 13.13 21.90
CA ASN A 166 -1.45 13.26 20.95
C ASN A 166 -1.01 12.84 19.53
N LEU A 167 -1.94 12.29 18.77
CA LEU A 167 -1.72 12.03 17.34
C LEU A 167 -1.96 13.29 16.51
N GLN A 168 -1.08 13.53 15.55
CA GLN A 168 -1.16 14.63 14.60
C GLN A 168 -0.88 14.14 13.20
N GLY A 169 -1.78 14.43 12.24
CA GLY A 169 -1.58 14.12 10.82
C GLY A 169 -0.39 14.87 10.23
N VAL A 170 0.30 14.26 9.30
CA VAL A 170 1.47 14.83 8.61
C VAL A 170 1.37 14.67 7.10
N ALA A 171 1.96 15.62 6.36
CA ALA A 171 1.97 15.59 4.90
C ALA A 171 3.00 14.57 4.37
N ALA A 172 2.60 13.31 4.33
CA ALA A 172 3.42 12.20 3.87
C ALA A 172 2.56 11.13 3.15
N VAL A 173 3.18 10.19 2.47
CA VAL A 173 2.52 9.02 1.88
C VAL A 173 3.34 7.78 2.21
N ILE A 174 2.80 6.93 3.06
CA ILE A 174 3.42 5.66 3.44
C ILE A 174 3.30 4.66 2.28
N ASP A 175 4.32 3.85 2.06
CA ASP A 175 4.22 2.76 1.09
C ASP A 175 3.21 1.71 1.57
N LYS A 176 2.20 1.42 0.73
CA LYS A 176 1.11 0.50 1.11
C LYS A 176 1.59 -0.93 1.38
N ASP A 177 2.62 -1.38 0.68
CA ASP A 177 3.14 -2.75 0.84
C ASP A 177 3.83 -2.87 2.21
N TYR A 178 4.53 -1.80 2.65
CA TYR A 178 5.15 -1.73 3.99
C TYR A 178 4.10 -1.67 5.11
N ALA A 179 3.08 -0.82 4.97
CA ALA A 179 2.02 -0.74 5.96
C ALA A 179 1.21 -2.04 6.06
N SER A 180 0.95 -2.70 4.92
CA SER A 180 0.26 -3.99 4.88
C SER A 180 1.10 -5.10 5.52
N SER A 181 2.42 -5.12 5.31
CA SER A 181 3.35 -6.04 5.97
C SER A 181 3.36 -5.84 7.49
N LEU A 182 3.39 -4.58 7.94
CA LEU A 182 3.32 -4.25 9.36
C LEU A 182 2.01 -4.71 9.99
N LEU A 183 0.87 -4.47 9.31
CA LEU A 183 -0.43 -4.96 9.77
C LEU A 183 -0.45 -6.49 9.82
N ALA A 184 -0.07 -7.17 8.74
CA ALA A 184 -0.05 -8.63 8.65
C ALA A 184 0.74 -9.25 9.80
N THR A 185 1.90 -8.70 10.13
CA THR A 185 2.69 -9.09 11.30
C THR A 185 1.93 -8.83 12.61
N SER A 186 1.29 -7.66 12.74
CA SER A 186 0.64 -7.23 13.98
C SER A 186 -0.63 -8.03 14.32
N ILE A 187 -1.31 -8.56 13.29
CA ILE A 187 -2.50 -9.42 13.44
C ILE A 187 -2.16 -10.93 13.37
N GLU A 188 -0.87 -11.26 13.30
CA GLU A 188 -0.36 -12.63 13.20
C GLU A 188 -0.93 -13.41 12.00
N ALA A 189 -0.98 -12.75 10.83
CA ALA A 189 -1.49 -13.37 9.62
C ALA A 189 -0.64 -14.59 9.20
N ASP A 190 -1.29 -15.65 8.76
CA ASP A 190 -0.60 -16.85 8.23
C ASP A 190 -0.04 -16.62 6.84
N LEU A 191 -0.72 -15.82 6.03
CA LEU A 191 -0.39 -15.55 4.64
C LEU A 191 -0.41 -14.06 4.34
N PHE A 192 0.65 -13.56 3.70
CA PHE A 192 0.68 -12.22 3.12
C PHE A 192 0.59 -12.30 1.59
N LEU A 193 -0.58 -11.98 1.03
CA LEU A 193 -0.83 -12.04 -0.41
C LEU A 193 -0.79 -10.63 -1.01
N ILE A 194 0.07 -10.42 -2.00
CA ILE A 194 0.14 -9.18 -2.77
C ILE A 194 -0.40 -9.42 -4.19
N SER A 195 -1.54 -8.81 -4.48
CA SER A 195 -2.10 -8.76 -5.82
C SER A 195 -1.51 -7.59 -6.61
N THR A 196 -0.95 -7.87 -7.78
CA THR A 196 -0.25 -6.89 -8.63
C THR A 196 -0.50 -7.17 -10.11
N ALA A 197 0.14 -6.42 -11.02
CA ALA A 197 -0.11 -6.53 -12.47
C ALA A 197 0.51 -7.78 -13.12
N VAL A 198 1.37 -8.52 -12.42
CA VAL A 198 2.05 -9.69 -12.97
C VAL A 198 1.63 -10.96 -12.25
N GLU A 199 1.52 -12.07 -13.01
CA GLU A 199 1.18 -13.38 -12.46
C GLU A 199 2.27 -13.94 -11.55
N LYS A 200 3.54 -13.73 -11.92
CA LYS A 200 4.72 -14.19 -11.16
C LYS A 200 5.78 -13.10 -11.08
N VAL A 201 6.65 -13.22 -10.11
CA VAL A 201 7.89 -12.44 -10.05
C VAL A 201 8.87 -12.95 -11.08
N ALA A 202 9.62 -12.06 -11.71
CA ALA A 202 10.66 -12.42 -12.64
C ALA A 202 12.02 -11.83 -12.23
N LEU A 203 13.07 -12.59 -12.47
CA LEU A 203 14.43 -12.05 -12.57
C LEU A 203 14.60 -11.41 -13.94
N ASN A 204 15.37 -10.32 -14.01
CA ASN A 204 15.67 -9.61 -15.25
C ASN A 204 14.41 -9.26 -16.08
N TYR A 205 13.36 -8.81 -15.41
CA TYR A 205 12.08 -8.47 -16.03
C TYR A 205 12.26 -7.53 -17.24
N GLY A 206 11.66 -7.92 -18.38
CA GLY A 206 11.74 -7.18 -19.65
C GLY A 206 13.07 -7.33 -20.41
N LYS A 207 13.98 -8.20 -19.95
CA LYS A 207 15.25 -8.51 -20.64
C LYS A 207 15.20 -9.85 -21.35
N PRO A 208 16.12 -10.12 -22.32
CA PRO A 208 16.15 -11.39 -23.05
C PRO A 208 16.36 -12.64 -22.18
N ASP A 209 16.99 -12.46 -21.02
CA ASP A 209 17.27 -13.51 -20.03
C ASP A 209 16.28 -13.52 -18.86
N GLN A 210 15.08 -13.01 -19.07
CA GLN A 210 14.01 -13.01 -18.07
C GLN A 210 13.66 -14.43 -17.63
N GLN A 211 13.54 -14.64 -16.32
CA GLN A 211 13.15 -15.93 -15.73
C GLN A 211 12.02 -15.72 -14.71
N TRP A 212 10.93 -16.45 -14.89
CA TRP A 212 9.81 -16.46 -13.95
C TRP A 212 10.12 -17.34 -12.74
N ILE A 213 9.79 -16.85 -11.55
CA ILE A 213 10.01 -17.56 -10.29
C ILE A 213 8.67 -18.09 -9.79
N ALA A 214 8.56 -19.41 -9.62
CA ALA A 214 7.40 -20.02 -8.99
C ALA A 214 7.51 -20.02 -7.46
N GLN A 215 8.70 -20.29 -6.94
CA GLN A 215 8.98 -20.30 -5.49
C GLN A 215 10.41 -19.84 -5.23
N MET A 216 10.61 -19.17 -4.11
CA MET A 216 11.93 -18.83 -3.58
C MET A 216 11.87 -18.72 -2.05
N THR A 217 13.02 -18.90 -1.41
CA THR A 217 13.18 -18.61 0.02
C THR A 217 13.41 -17.12 0.27
N ALA A 218 13.20 -16.65 1.51
CA ALA A 218 13.52 -15.30 1.92
C ALA A 218 15.01 -14.95 1.67
N ALA A 219 15.91 -15.92 1.87
CA ALA A 219 17.34 -15.76 1.61
C ALA A 219 17.62 -15.56 0.10
N GLU A 220 16.96 -16.28 -0.78
CA GLU A 220 17.05 -16.10 -2.24
C GLU A 220 16.46 -14.76 -2.67
N ALA A 221 15.28 -14.39 -2.15
CA ALA A 221 14.64 -13.11 -2.42
C ALA A 221 15.56 -11.93 -2.06
N ARG A 222 16.25 -12.02 -0.92
CA ARG A 222 17.23 -11.03 -0.48
C ARG A 222 18.41 -10.93 -1.45
N ARG A 223 19.03 -12.06 -1.83
CA ARG A 223 20.14 -12.08 -2.81
C ARG A 223 19.72 -11.48 -4.15
N HIS A 224 18.54 -11.83 -4.67
CA HIS A 224 18.02 -11.28 -5.92
C HIS A 224 17.74 -9.77 -5.82
N MET A 225 17.27 -9.31 -4.67
CA MET A 225 17.04 -7.87 -4.43
C MET A 225 18.36 -7.10 -4.37
N GLU A 226 19.39 -7.62 -3.70
CA GLU A 226 20.74 -7.05 -3.62
C GLU A 226 21.44 -7.03 -4.98
N ALA A 227 21.22 -8.07 -5.81
CA ALA A 227 21.69 -8.14 -7.18
C ALA A 227 20.96 -7.21 -8.16
N GLY A 228 19.93 -6.47 -7.68
CA GLY A 228 19.22 -5.46 -8.48
C GLY A 228 18.20 -6.04 -9.48
N HIS A 229 17.73 -7.27 -9.30
CA HIS A 229 16.75 -7.88 -10.20
C HIS A 229 15.34 -7.25 -10.10
N PHE A 230 15.02 -6.58 -9.00
CA PHE A 230 13.69 -6.02 -8.75
C PHE A 230 13.69 -4.49 -8.93
N ALA A 231 12.80 -4.00 -9.78
CA ALA A 231 12.70 -2.58 -10.10
C ALA A 231 12.35 -1.72 -8.86
N PRO A 232 13.11 -0.63 -8.59
CA PRO A 232 12.78 0.35 -7.57
C PRO A 232 11.38 0.94 -7.81
N GLY A 233 10.62 1.19 -6.73
CA GLY A 233 9.27 1.77 -6.83
C GLY A 233 8.18 0.85 -7.38
N SER A 234 8.51 -0.41 -7.74
CA SER A 234 7.55 -1.39 -8.25
C SER A 234 7.67 -2.72 -7.50
N MET A 235 8.48 -3.68 -7.99
CA MET A 235 8.63 -5.01 -7.37
C MET A 235 9.47 -4.97 -6.09
N LYS A 236 10.52 -4.14 -6.04
CA LYS A 236 11.43 -4.08 -4.88
C LYS A 236 10.71 -3.79 -3.55
N PRO A 237 9.79 -2.79 -3.44
CA PRO A 237 9.04 -2.58 -2.20
C PRO A 237 8.20 -3.78 -1.77
N LYS A 238 7.61 -4.52 -2.73
CA LYS A 238 6.81 -5.73 -2.45
C LYS A 238 7.65 -6.84 -1.85
N ILE A 239 8.80 -7.11 -2.46
CA ILE A 239 9.75 -8.11 -1.94
C ILE A 239 10.26 -7.69 -0.56
N GLN A 240 10.61 -6.41 -0.36
CA GLN A 240 11.04 -5.92 0.95
C GLN A 240 9.95 -6.07 2.02
N ALA A 241 8.71 -5.75 1.69
CA ALA A 241 7.56 -5.93 2.59
C ALA A 241 7.38 -7.40 2.99
N ILE A 242 7.50 -8.31 2.04
CA ILE A 242 7.43 -9.75 2.28
C ILE A 242 8.59 -10.23 3.15
N LEU A 243 9.82 -9.78 2.89
CA LEU A 243 10.96 -10.13 3.72
C LEU A 243 10.74 -9.72 5.18
N TRP A 244 10.25 -8.51 5.42
CA TRP A 244 9.93 -8.05 6.78
C TRP A 244 8.84 -8.87 7.46
N PHE A 245 7.80 -9.26 6.71
CA PHE A 245 6.75 -10.14 7.22
C PHE A 245 7.30 -11.51 7.65
N LEU A 246 8.08 -12.16 6.79
CA LEU A 246 8.65 -13.49 7.06
C LEU A 246 9.67 -13.44 8.21
N GLU A 247 10.52 -12.42 8.27
CA GLU A 247 11.50 -12.21 9.35
C GLU A 247 10.85 -12.01 10.73
N ARG A 248 9.61 -11.54 10.76
CA ARG A 248 8.83 -11.31 11.98
C ARG A 248 7.90 -12.46 12.33
N GLY A 249 8.10 -13.63 11.73
CA GLY A 249 7.37 -14.86 12.05
C GLY A 249 6.23 -15.21 11.08
N GLY A 250 6.05 -14.44 10.00
CA GLY A 250 5.13 -14.82 8.92
C GLY A 250 5.47 -16.18 8.32
N LYS A 251 4.46 -16.95 7.93
CA LYS A 251 4.68 -18.33 7.47
C LYS A 251 4.97 -18.41 5.98
N GLU A 252 4.27 -17.64 5.18
CA GLU A 252 4.48 -17.57 3.73
C GLU A 252 3.90 -16.30 3.13
N ALA A 253 4.39 -15.93 1.95
CA ALA A 253 3.82 -14.87 1.17
C ALA A 253 3.63 -15.29 -0.30
N ILE A 254 2.65 -14.68 -0.97
CA ILE A 254 2.34 -14.94 -2.38
C ILE A 254 2.27 -13.62 -3.14
N ILE A 255 2.90 -13.56 -4.32
CA ILE A 255 2.68 -12.49 -5.30
C ILE A 255 2.00 -13.09 -6.51
N THR A 256 0.88 -12.49 -6.93
CA THR A 256 0.16 -12.88 -8.15
C THR A 256 -0.69 -11.71 -8.67
N ASN A 257 -1.41 -11.92 -9.78
CA ASN A 257 -2.40 -10.97 -10.30
C ASN A 257 -3.83 -11.35 -9.84
N PRO A 258 -4.81 -10.42 -9.95
CA PRO A 258 -6.17 -10.65 -9.45
C PRO A 258 -6.83 -11.92 -10.01
N GLU A 259 -6.63 -12.20 -11.28
CA GLU A 259 -7.26 -13.32 -12.00
C GLU A 259 -6.75 -14.69 -11.53
N ASN A 260 -5.59 -14.73 -10.93
CA ASN A 260 -4.91 -15.96 -10.55
C ASN A 260 -4.84 -16.20 -9.03
N ILE A 261 -5.53 -15.41 -8.20
CA ILE A 261 -5.48 -15.55 -6.74
C ILE A 261 -5.85 -16.98 -6.29
N GLU A 262 -6.94 -17.56 -6.80
CA GLU A 262 -7.37 -18.91 -6.41
C GLU A 262 -6.35 -19.98 -6.81
N ARG A 263 -5.84 -19.88 -8.03
CA ARG A 263 -4.80 -20.79 -8.55
C ARG A 263 -3.47 -20.64 -7.80
N ALA A 264 -3.13 -19.44 -7.37
CA ALA A 264 -1.93 -19.19 -6.57
C ALA A 264 -2.05 -19.78 -5.15
N LEU A 265 -3.23 -19.71 -4.57
CA LEU A 265 -3.51 -20.33 -3.27
C LEU A 265 -3.42 -21.86 -3.32
N SER A 266 -3.88 -22.48 -4.42
CA SER A 266 -3.74 -23.93 -4.66
C SER A 266 -2.33 -24.37 -5.09
N GLY A 267 -1.40 -23.41 -5.28
CA GLY A 267 -0.01 -23.69 -5.66
C GLY A 267 0.21 -23.90 -7.16
N GLU A 268 -0.80 -23.65 -8.01
CA GLU A 268 -0.71 -23.85 -9.45
C GLU A 268 0.06 -22.72 -10.16
N THR A 269 0.07 -21.53 -9.59
CA THR A 269 0.74 -20.36 -10.16
C THR A 269 1.12 -19.35 -9.08
N GLY A 270 1.51 -18.10 -9.49
CA GLY A 270 2.03 -17.09 -8.60
C GLY A 270 3.49 -17.32 -8.22
N THR A 271 4.04 -16.44 -7.41
CA THR A 271 5.36 -16.64 -6.77
C THR A 271 5.14 -16.79 -5.28
N ARG A 272 5.50 -17.95 -4.74
CA ARG A 272 5.47 -18.26 -3.30
C ARG A 272 6.83 -17.95 -2.68
N ILE A 273 6.83 -17.23 -1.56
CA ILE A 273 8.04 -16.88 -0.82
C ILE A 273 7.89 -17.43 0.60
N ILE A 274 8.86 -18.24 1.00
CA ILE A 274 8.88 -18.95 2.29
C ILE A 274 10.09 -18.52 3.11
N PRO A 275 10.10 -18.71 4.43
CA PRO A 275 11.22 -18.42 5.31
C PRO A 275 12.57 -19.00 4.88
#